data_fc36a1e2b4eea4075392aaf307d8bead
#
_entry.id   fc36a1e2b4eea4075392aaf307d8bead
#
_cell.length_a   1.000
_cell.length_b   1.000
_cell.length_c   1.000
_cell.angle_alpha   90.00
_cell.angle_beta   90.00
_cell.angle_gamma   90.00
#
_symmetry.space_group_name_H-M   'P 1'
#
loop_
_entity.id
_entity.type
_entity.pdbx_description
1 polymer ?
#
loop_
_entity_poly.entity_id
_entity_poly.type
_entity_poly.pdbx_seq_one_letter_code
_entity_poly.pdbx_strand_id
1 'polypeptide(L)'
;MAVATDSNPGTSPLTSLLLTMNMAATQFRLTVEECLAGVTREAARALGIAHETGTVEVGKFADLAIWDVERPAELVYRMGFNPLYRRVWRGI
;
A
#
# COMPACT_ATOMS: atom_id res chain seq x y z
N MET A 1 -1.13 -10.03 6.77
CA MET A 1 0.20 -9.55 7.18
C MET A 1 0.39 -8.09 6.74
N ALA A 2 0.71 -7.21 7.65
CA ALA A 2 0.98 -5.82 7.33
C ALA A 2 2.33 -5.68 6.64
N VAL A 3 2.43 -4.76 5.67
CA VAL A 3 3.65 -4.48 4.91
C VAL A 3 4.03 -3.01 5.09
N ALA A 4 5.29 -2.76 5.42
CA ALA A 4 5.82 -1.41 5.63
C ALA A 4 7.29 -1.34 5.21
N THR A 5 7.81 -0.11 5.06
CA THR A 5 9.20 0.09 4.67
C THR A 5 10.18 -0.20 5.80
N ASP A 6 9.76 -0.04 7.04
CA ASP A 6 10.66 -0.07 8.21
C ASP A 6 11.85 0.87 7.99
N SER A 7 11.58 2.06 7.47
CA SER A 7 12.62 2.98 7.02
C SER A 7 13.56 3.38 8.15
N ASN A 8 14.83 3.10 7.95
CA ASN A 8 15.89 3.47 8.90
C ASN A 8 17.24 3.55 8.17
N PRO A 9 18.20 4.32 8.66
CA PRO A 9 19.48 4.48 7.98
C PRO A 9 20.41 3.27 8.06
N GLY A 10 20.11 2.31 8.95
CA GLY A 10 20.96 1.14 9.15
C GLY A 10 20.70 0.02 8.14
N THR A 11 19.46 -0.49 8.12
CA THR A 11 19.12 -1.68 7.33
C THR A 11 18.08 -1.46 6.24
N SER A 12 17.35 -0.34 6.27
CA SER A 12 16.29 -0.05 5.31
C SER A 12 16.16 1.45 5.04
N PRO A 13 17.07 2.04 4.23
CA PRO A 13 16.94 3.45 3.85
C PRO A 13 15.83 3.69 2.82
N LEU A 14 14.82 2.85 2.81
CA LEU A 14 13.74 2.80 1.84
C LEU A 14 12.52 3.52 2.36
N THR A 15 11.93 4.41 1.54
CA THR A 15 10.71 5.15 1.89
C THR A 15 9.54 4.88 0.93
N SER A 16 9.78 4.21 -0.20
CA SER A 16 8.74 3.94 -1.19
C SER A 16 7.93 2.69 -0.83
N LEU A 17 6.64 2.88 -0.57
CA LEU A 17 5.72 1.78 -0.30
C LEU A 17 5.50 0.90 -1.54
N LEU A 18 5.52 1.50 -2.75
CA LEU A 18 5.42 0.76 -4.01
C LEU A 18 6.59 -0.20 -4.18
N LEU A 19 7.81 0.26 -3.91
CA LEU A 19 8.98 -0.60 -3.98
C LEU A 19 8.93 -1.69 -2.92
N THR A 20 8.43 -1.38 -1.73
CA THR A 20 8.26 -2.37 -0.66
C THR A 20 7.30 -3.48 -1.08
N MET A 21 6.20 -3.15 -1.75
CA MET A 21 5.28 -4.16 -2.31
C MET A 21 5.96 -5.03 -3.37
N ASN A 22 6.78 -4.41 -4.23
CA ASN A 22 7.55 -5.17 -5.22
C ASN A 22 8.47 -6.18 -4.54
N MET A 23 9.20 -5.75 -3.52
CA MET A 23 10.09 -6.63 -2.76
C MET A 23 9.32 -7.73 -2.03
N ALA A 24 8.16 -7.43 -1.47
CA ALA A 24 7.31 -8.42 -0.80
C ALA A 24 6.86 -9.50 -1.79
N ALA A 25 6.46 -9.12 -2.99
CA ALA A 25 6.02 -10.07 -4.01
C ALA A 25 7.20 -10.89 -4.58
N THR A 26 8.31 -10.24 -4.91
CA THR A 26 9.41 -10.89 -5.62
C THR A 26 10.36 -11.66 -4.70
N GLN A 27 10.60 -11.16 -3.48
CA GLN A 27 11.55 -11.77 -2.54
C GLN A 27 10.87 -12.65 -1.49
N PHE A 28 9.64 -12.31 -1.09
CA PHE A 28 8.90 -13.04 -0.06
C PHE A 28 7.69 -13.80 -0.62
N ARG A 29 7.49 -13.79 -1.94
CA ARG A 29 6.47 -14.55 -2.66
C ARG A 29 5.03 -14.23 -2.26
N LEU A 30 4.75 -13.00 -1.83
CA LEU A 30 3.38 -12.58 -1.57
C LEU A 30 2.63 -12.40 -2.89
N THR A 31 1.33 -12.70 -2.88
CA THR A 31 0.47 -12.43 -4.04
C THR A 31 0.18 -10.93 -4.16
N VAL A 32 -0.35 -10.50 -5.32
CA VAL A 32 -0.76 -9.11 -5.52
C VAL A 32 -1.79 -8.69 -4.46
N GLU A 33 -2.79 -9.53 -4.20
CA GLU A 33 -3.82 -9.27 -3.20
C GLU A 33 -3.22 -9.15 -1.79
N GLU A 34 -2.28 -10.01 -1.44
CA GLU A 34 -1.60 -9.96 -0.15
C GLU A 34 -0.77 -8.69 -0.01
N CYS A 35 -0.08 -8.25 -1.06
CA CYS A 35 0.68 -7.01 -1.05
C CYS A 35 -0.22 -5.79 -0.85
N LEU A 36 -1.32 -5.71 -1.60
CA LEU A 36 -2.26 -4.59 -1.49
C LEU A 36 -2.96 -4.58 -0.14
N ALA A 37 -3.43 -5.73 0.35
CA ALA A 37 -4.03 -5.84 1.67
C ALA A 37 -3.01 -5.48 2.76
N GLY A 38 -1.73 -5.84 2.58
CA GLY A 38 -0.66 -5.57 3.53
C GLY A 38 -0.42 -4.09 3.78
N VAL A 39 -0.56 -3.24 2.75
CA VAL A 39 -0.37 -1.80 2.89
C VAL A 39 -1.67 -1.04 3.16
N THR A 40 -2.82 -1.71 3.12
CA THR A 40 -4.13 -1.09 3.36
C THR A 40 -4.82 -1.69 4.58
N ARG A 41 -5.63 -2.72 4.37
CA ARG A 41 -6.45 -3.36 5.41
C ARG A 41 -5.63 -3.89 6.59
N GLU A 42 -4.59 -4.64 6.29
CA GLU A 42 -3.76 -5.24 7.35
C GLU A 42 -2.90 -4.20 8.06
N ALA A 43 -2.40 -3.19 7.33
CA ALA A 43 -1.67 -2.08 7.93
C ALA A 43 -2.58 -1.27 8.88
N ALA A 44 -3.81 -0.97 8.47
CA ALA A 44 -4.78 -0.26 9.32
C ALA A 44 -5.11 -1.08 10.57
N ARG A 45 -5.22 -2.39 10.43
CA ARG A 45 -5.47 -3.30 11.54
C ARG A 45 -4.30 -3.31 12.53
N ALA A 46 -3.07 -3.32 12.03
CA ALA A 46 -1.86 -3.28 12.85
C ALA A 46 -1.74 -1.97 13.64
N LEU A 47 -2.21 -0.84 13.08
CA LEU A 47 -2.22 0.45 13.75
C LEU A 47 -3.44 0.67 14.64
N GLY A 48 -4.42 -0.25 14.66
CA GLY A 48 -5.62 -0.13 15.46
C GLY A 48 -6.66 0.85 14.91
N ILE A 49 -6.60 1.20 13.62
CA ILE A 49 -7.50 2.17 12.98
C ILE A 49 -8.34 1.56 11.85
N ALA A 50 -8.49 0.25 11.82
CA ALA A 50 -9.25 -0.44 10.77
C ALA A 50 -10.73 -0.03 10.70
N HIS A 51 -11.29 0.50 11.80
CA HIS A 51 -12.66 1.00 11.82
C HIS A 51 -12.81 2.35 11.11
N GLU A 52 -11.74 3.06 10.84
CA GLU A 52 -11.74 4.39 10.21
C GLU A 52 -11.25 4.38 8.77
N THR A 53 -10.30 3.52 8.45
CA THR A 53 -9.60 3.53 7.16
C THR A 53 -9.05 2.15 6.79
N GLY A 54 -8.43 2.03 5.61
CA GLY A 54 -7.80 0.81 5.13
C GLY A 54 -8.64 0.05 4.11
N THR A 55 -9.95 0.29 4.08
CA THR A 55 -10.88 -0.30 3.09
C THR A 55 -11.89 0.75 2.66
N VAL A 56 -12.53 0.52 1.51
CA VAL A 56 -13.59 1.40 0.99
C VAL A 56 -14.93 0.84 1.46
N GLU A 57 -15.45 1.42 2.53
CA GLU A 57 -16.70 0.97 3.15
C GLU A 57 -17.50 2.16 3.70
N VAL A 58 -18.82 1.99 3.78
CA VAL A 58 -19.69 3.00 4.39
C VAL A 58 -19.29 3.22 5.86
N GLY A 59 -19.19 4.47 6.26
CA GLY A 59 -18.83 4.85 7.64
C GLY A 59 -17.36 5.07 7.87
N LYS A 60 -16.51 4.84 6.85
CA LYS A 60 -15.07 5.09 6.94
C LYS A 60 -14.68 6.38 6.21
N PHE A 61 -13.53 6.95 6.60
CA PHE A 61 -12.98 8.11 5.89
C PHE A 61 -12.67 7.76 4.43
N ALA A 62 -12.91 8.73 3.53
CA ALA A 62 -12.54 8.60 2.13
C ALA A 62 -11.05 8.96 1.95
N ASP A 63 -10.19 8.04 2.37
CA ASP A 63 -8.74 8.12 2.21
C ASP A 63 -8.36 7.23 1.04
N LEU A 64 -8.15 7.83 -0.14
CA LEU A 64 -8.03 7.10 -1.39
C LEU A 64 -6.76 7.47 -2.15
N ALA A 65 -6.20 6.49 -2.84
CA ALA A 65 -5.19 6.71 -3.86
C ALA A 65 -5.77 6.28 -5.20
N ILE A 66 -5.77 7.19 -6.17
CA ILE A 66 -6.26 6.93 -7.52
C ILE A 66 -5.05 6.71 -8.42
N TRP A 67 -4.99 5.55 -9.06
CA TRP A 67 -3.84 5.12 -9.82
C TRP A 67 -4.12 5.11 -11.33
N ASP A 68 -3.14 5.55 -12.12
CA ASP A 68 -3.20 5.48 -13.58
C ASP A 68 -2.62 4.14 -14.04
N VAL A 69 -3.37 3.07 -13.79
CA VAL A 69 -3.02 1.69 -14.16
C VAL A 69 -4.27 0.94 -14.61
N GLU A 70 -4.06 -0.07 -15.44
CA GLU A 70 -5.15 -0.94 -15.91
C GLU A 70 -5.38 -2.14 -14.99
N ARG A 71 -4.34 -2.59 -14.27
CA ARG A 71 -4.39 -3.79 -13.42
C ARG A 71 -3.69 -3.52 -12.09
N PRO A 72 -4.21 -4.07 -10.97
CA PRO A 72 -3.54 -3.95 -9.68
C PRO A 72 -2.09 -4.46 -9.66
N ALA A 73 -1.77 -5.48 -10.47
CA ALA A 73 -0.42 -6.02 -10.56
C ALA A 73 0.63 -4.98 -10.99
N GLU A 74 0.24 -3.95 -11.74
CA GLU A 74 1.17 -2.90 -12.16
C GLU A 74 1.69 -2.09 -10.98
N LEU A 75 0.92 -1.96 -9.89
CA LEU A 75 1.38 -1.30 -8.67
C LEU A 75 2.46 -2.09 -7.95
N VAL A 76 2.43 -3.41 -8.10
CA VAL A 76 3.32 -4.32 -7.37
C VAL A 76 4.59 -4.63 -8.17
N TYR A 77 4.47 -4.89 -9.47
CA TYR A 77 5.58 -5.43 -10.25
C TYR A 77 6.37 -4.41 -11.09
N ARG A 78 5.88 -3.20 -11.26
CA ARG A 78 6.62 -2.17 -12.02
C ARG A 78 7.53 -1.38 -11.08
N MET A 79 8.76 -1.85 -10.93
CA MET A 79 9.76 -1.22 -10.09
C MET A 79 10.15 0.18 -10.64
N GLY A 80 10.26 1.14 -9.73
CA GLY A 80 10.71 2.49 -10.09
C GLY A 80 9.64 3.35 -10.76
N PHE A 81 8.41 2.86 -10.85
CA PHE A 81 7.30 3.55 -11.49
C PHE A 81 6.28 3.99 -10.43
N ASN A 82 5.88 5.25 -10.49
CA ASN A 82 4.85 5.77 -9.59
C ASN A 82 3.67 6.32 -10.39
N PRO A 83 2.62 5.51 -10.63
CA PRO A 83 1.47 5.91 -11.43
C PRO A 83 0.38 6.62 -10.62
N LEU A 84 0.71 7.20 -9.48
CA LEU A 84 -0.29 7.91 -8.68
C LEU A 84 -0.88 9.07 -9.47
N TYR A 85 -2.18 9.03 -9.71
CA TYR A 85 -2.92 10.07 -10.39
C TYR A 85 -3.38 11.14 -9.39
N ARG A 86 -3.99 10.72 -8.28
CA ARG A 86 -4.54 11.64 -7.28
C ARG A 86 -4.61 10.96 -5.91
N ARG A 87 -4.28 11.74 -4.88
CA ARG A 87 -4.52 11.33 -3.49
C ARG A 87 -5.72 12.10 -2.95
N VAL A 88 -6.62 11.38 -2.29
CA VAL A 88 -7.78 11.95 -1.61
C VAL A 88 -7.65 11.65 -0.12
N TRP A 89 -7.74 12.67 0.72
CA TRP A 89 -7.68 12.52 2.17
C TRP A 89 -8.98 13.04 2.77
N ARG A 90 -9.69 12.15 3.47
CA ARG A 90 -10.99 12.43 4.10
C ARG A 90 -11.99 13.06 3.14
N GLY A 91 -11.99 12.63 1.88
CA GLY A 91 -12.92 13.08 0.86
C GLY A 91 -12.55 14.38 0.16
N ILE A 92 -11.35 14.89 0.37
CA ILE A 92 -10.92 16.17 -0.24
C ILE A 92 -9.88 15.93 -1.33
#